data_efa0aefa26356b6b8d7e22f17061e913
#
_entry.id   efa0aefa26356b6b8d7e22f17061e913
#
_cell.length_a   1.000
_cell.length_b   1.000
_cell.length_c   1.000
_cell.angle_alpha   90.00
_cell.angle_beta   90.00
_cell.angle_gamma   90.00
#
_symmetry.space_group_name_H-M   'P 1'
#
loop_
_entity.id
_entity.type
_entity.pdbx_description
1 polymer ?
#
loop_
_entity_poly.entity_id
_entity_poly.type
_entity_poly.pdbx_seq_one_letter_code
_entity_poly.pdbx_strand_id
1 'polypeptide(L)'
;MRYAICTNDPAVAADAREAGFDYIEVSVPSFVKPLEPEEAFEASREAYRDVDIPIEAANLFLPRELRCTGPDAVPMDRLADYAETVFRRLAAAGVPIVVFGSGGARKLPDGWPKEKADGQFVALLSRIGPLAERHGVQIAVEPLARVECNYINTVDEGAALARASGSPAVGVLADCYHWARNEETAGTILAAKDRLIHAHLATMPSRKAPGIEPYDFAPFFRALAAAGYDGRVSIEGGLPGPERRVDGLRKALDTLRAAHETALRG
;
A
#
# COMPACT_ATOMS: atom_id res chain seq x y z
N MET A 1 3.36 16.35 -2.72
CA MET A 1 3.21 14.99 -2.14
C MET A 1 3.14 15.06 -0.62
N ARG A 2 2.48 14.10 0.03
CA ARG A 2 2.45 13.87 1.49
C ARG A 2 3.25 12.62 1.82
N TYR A 3 4.01 12.65 2.90
CA TYR A 3 4.96 11.59 3.25
C TYR A 3 4.61 10.90 4.56
N ALA A 4 4.76 9.57 4.60
CA ALA A 4 4.49 8.73 5.77
C ALA A 4 5.52 7.63 5.97
N ILE A 5 5.40 6.96 7.09
CA ILE A 5 6.02 5.66 7.35
C ILE A 5 4.95 4.61 7.63
N CYS A 6 5.25 3.35 7.30
CA CYS A 6 4.44 2.22 7.74
C CYS A 6 4.85 1.82 9.17
N THR A 7 3.89 1.85 10.10
CA THR A 7 4.12 1.45 11.49
C THR A 7 2.82 1.05 12.19
N ASN A 8 2.91 0.08 13.11
CA ASN A 8 1.82 -0.31 14.00
C ASN A 8 2.13 0.04 15.47
N ASP A 9 3.19 0.81 15.72
CA ASP A 9 3.62 1.22 17.06
C ASP A 9 3.31 2.71 17.27
N PRO A 10 2.41 3.06 18.21
CA PRO A 10 2.09 4.46 18.54
C PRO A 10 3.31 5.30 18.93
N ALA A 11 4.33 4.70 19.58
CA ALA A 11 5.54 5.42 19.93
C ALA A 11 6.35 5.78 18.68
N VAL A 12 6.43 4.87 17.69
CA VAL A 12 7.08 5.15 16.39
C VAL A 12 6.28 6.19 15.59
N ALA A 13 4.95 6.18 15.70
CA ALA A 13 4.09 7.19 15.09
C ALA A 13 4.33 8.58 15.70
N ALA A 14 4.54 8.67 17.01
CA ALA A 14 4.91 9.93 17.68
C ALA A 14 6.29 10.43 17.21
N ASP A 15 7.28 9.52 17.08
CA ASP A 15 8.60 9.84 16.52
C ASP A 15 8.48 10.35 15.06
N ALA A 16 7.59 9.78 14.25
CA ALA A 16 7.33 10.22 12.88
C ALA A 16 6.71 11.63 12.85
N ARG A 17 5.78 11.91 13.76
CA ARG A 17 5.19 13.26 13.93
C ARG A 17 6.27 14.28 14.26
N GLU A 18 7.13 13.99 15.23
CA GLU A 18 8.25 14.86 15.61
C GLU A 18 9.26 15.06 14.47
N ALA A 19 9.50 14.04 13.66
CA ALA A 19 10.35 14.10 12.48
C ALA A 19 9.75 14.94 11.34
N GLY A 20 8.44 15.24 11.36
CA GLY A 20 7.74 16.09 10.39
C GLY A 20 7.04 15.34 9.26
N PHE A 21 6.70 14.07 9.44
CA PHE A 21 5.84 13.31 8.53
C PHE A 21 4.39 13.79 8.61
N ASP A 22 3.66 13.64 7.50
CA ASP A 22 2.30 14.16 7.34
C ASP A 22 1.23 13.21 7.85
N TYR A 23 1.48 11.90 7.83
CA TYR A 23 0.58 10.83 8.23
C TYR A 23 1.37 9.55 8.52
N ILE A 24 0.69 8.52 9.00
CA ILE A 24 1.22 7.15 9.08
C ILE A 24 0.34 6.18 8.31
N GLU A 25 0.92 5.05 7.94
CA GLU A 25 0.24 3.89 7.39
C GLU A 25 0.35 2.73 8.38
N VAL A 26 -0.80 2.13 8.71
CA VAL A 26 -0.90 0.97 9.61
C VAL A 26 -1.12 -0.31 8.83
N SER A 27 -1.15 -1.47 9.50
CA SER A 27 -1.56 -2.72 8.84
C SER A 27 -2.98 -3.14 9.25
N VAL A 28 -3.73 -3.69 8.30
CA VAL A 28 -5.08 -4.20 8.56
C VAL A 28 -5.10 -5.22 9.68
N PRO A 29 -4.22 -6.25 9.73
CA PRO A 29 -4.28 -7.22 10.82
C PRO A 29 -3.96 -6.64 12.21
N SER A 30 -3.11 -5.61 12.31
CA SER A 30 -2.70 -5.07 13.62
C SER A 30 -3.63 -3.97 14.12
N PHE A 31 -4.15 -3.13 13.23
CA PHE A 31 -4.97 -1.97 13.59
C PHE A 31 -6.46 -2.22 13.38
N VAL A 32 -6.85 -2.68 12.19
CA VAL A 32 -8.27 -2.88 11.83
C VAL A 32 -8.85 -4.14 12.46
N LYS A 33 -8.04 -5.21 12.57
CA LYS A 33 -8.38 -6.48 13.23
C LYS A 33 -9.73 -7.07 12.78
N PRO A 34 -9.96 -7.26 11.47
CA PRO A 34 -11.30 -7.58 10.96
C PRO A 34 -11.81 -8.96 11.34
N LEU A 35 -10.94 -9.86 11.82
CA LEU A 35 -11.31 -11.19 12.32
C LEU A 35 -11.49 -11.24 13.84
N GLU A 36 -11.30 -10.12 14.53
CA GLU A 36 -11.45 -9.98 15.97
C GLU A 36 -12.74 -9.20 16.31
N PRO A 37 -13.26 -9.33 17.57
CA PRO A 37 -14.41 -8.54 18.03
C PRO A 37 -14.19 -7.02 17.89
N GLU A 38 -15.28 -6.25 17.91
CA GLU A 38 -15.23 -4.79 17.74
C GLU A 38 -14.39 -4.11 18.82
N GLU A 39 -14.41 -4.62 20.04
CA GLU A 39 -13.66 -4.12 21.18
C GLU A 39 -12.13 -4.14 20.91
N ALA A 40 -11.64 -5.11 20.15
CA ALA A 40 -10.23 -5.19 19.77
C ALA A 40 -9.83 -4.09 18.79
N PHE A 41 -10.74 -3.72 17.89
CA PHE A 41 -10.55 -2.57 16.99
C PHE A 41 -10.60 -1.25 17.77
N GLU A 42 -11.56 -1.06 18.65
CA GLU A 42 -11.65 0.15 19.48
C GLU A 42 -10.42 0.31 20.38
N ALA A 43 -9.89 -0.77 20.94
CA ALA A 43 -8.64 -0.72 21.70
C ALA A 43 -7.45 -0.30 20.84
N SER A 44 -7.41 -0.72 19.55
CA SER A 44 -6.38 -0.25 18.61
C SER A 44 -6.50 1.24 18.33
N ARG A 45 -7.72 1.76 18.14
CA ARG A 45 -7.95 3.20 17.95
C ARG A 45 -7.54 4.02 19.17
N GLU A 46 -7.91 3.52 20.35
CA GLU A 46 -7.56 4.16 21.62
C GLU A 46 -6.06 4.31 21.81
N ALA A 47 -5.26 3.33 21.39
CA ALA A 47 -3.80 3.38 21.48
C ALA A 47 -3.17 4.53 20.68
N TYR A 48 -3.89 5.08 19.68
CA TYR A 48 -3.43 6.20 18.87
C TYR A 48 -4.11 7.54 19.24
N ARG A 49 -4.96 7.56 20.26
CA ARG A 49 -5.75 8.78 20.63
C ARG A 49 -4.87 10.00 20.86
N ASP A 50 -3.76 9.80 21.57
CA ASP A 50 -2.87 10.89 21.97
C ASP A 50 -1.71 11.13 21.00
N VAL A 51 -1.70 10.39 19.86
CA VAL A 51 -0.70 10.55 18.82
C VAL A 51 -1.23 11.56 17.79
N ASP A 52 -0.67 12.77 17.80
CA ASP A 52 -1.09 13.88 16.92
C ASP A 52 -0.54 13.72 15.50
N ILE A 53 -0.85 12.58 14.86
CA ILE A 53 -0.56 12.31 13.46
C ILE A 53 -1.71 11.48 12.86
N PRO A 54 -2.28 11.85 11.69
CA PRO A 54 -3.37 11.09 11.10
C PRO A 54 -2.90 9.73 10.57
N ILE A 55 -3.82 8.75 10.61
CA ILE A 55 -3.67 7.49 9.89
C ILE A 55 -4.41 7.64 8.55
N GLU A 56 -3.71 7.56 7.41
CA GLU A 56 -4.34 7.80 6.11
C GLU A 56 -4.25 6.63 5.13
N ALA A 57 -3.57 5.56 5.49
CA ALA A 57 -3.54 4.33 4.71
C ALA A 57 -3.40 3.10 5.63
N ALA A 58 -3.81 1.94 5.12
CA ALA A 58 -3.60 0.65 5.79
C ALA A 58 -3.18 -0.40 4.76
N ASN A 59 -2.11 -1.14 5.03
CA ASN A 59 -1.62 -2.20 4.16
C ASN A 59 -2.04 -3.60 4.60
N LEU A 60 -1.59 -4.65 3.89
CA LEU A 60 -1.87 -6.05 4.18
C LEU A 60 -3.38 -6.38 4.23
N PHE A 61 -4.13 -5.98 3.20
CA PHE A 61 -5.59 -6.08 3.16
C PHE A 61 -6.12 -7.49 3.45
N LEU A 62 -5.71 -8.52 2.67
CA LEU A 62 -6.17 -9.91 2.88
C LEU A 62 -5.11 -10.75 3.58
N PRO A 63 -5.45 -11.50 4.63
CA PRO A 63 -4.57 -12.50 5.20
C PRO A 63 -4.43 -13.70 4.24
N ARG A 64 -3.33 -14.44 4.37
CA ARG A 64 -2.99 -15.57 3.48
C ARG A 64 -4.04 -16.69 3.44
N GLU A 65 -4.83 -16.82 4.49
CA GLU A 65 -5.89 -17.81 4.64
C GLU A 65 -7.14 -17.48 3.81
N LEU A 66 -7.30 -16.22 3.43
CA LEU A 66 -8.36 -15.76 2.54
C LEU A 66 -7.85 -15.69 1.10
N ARG A 67 -7.54 -16.85 0.53
CA ARG A 67 -7.07 -16.94 -0.85
C ARG A 67 -8.12 -16.41 -1.81
N CYS A 68 -7.73 -15.48 -2.68
CA CYS A 68 -8.64 -14.85 -3.64
C CYS A 68 -8.40 -15.30 -5.09
N THR A 69 -7.34 -16.09 -5.34
CA THR A 69 -6.99 -16.65 -6.66
C THR A 69 -6.52 -18.08 -6.52
N GLY A 70 -6.55 -18.81 -7.62
CA GLY A 70 -6.15 -20.21 -7.67
C GLY A 70 -7.30 -21.18 -7.44
N PRO A 71 -7.02 -22.50 -7.39
CA PRO A 71 -8.04 -23.53 -7.21
C PRO A 71 -8.65 -23.53 -5.81
N ASP A 72 -7.90 -23.03 -4.82
CA ASP A 72 -8.29 -22.99 -3.41
C ASP A 72 -8.80 -21.60 -3.00
N ALA A 73 -9.26 -20.78 -3.97
CA ALA A 73 -9.89 -19.50 -3.67
C ALA A 73 -11.11 -19.71 -2.77
N VAL A 74 -11.20 -18.95 -1.69
CA VAL A 74 -12.34 -19.06 -0.77
C VAL A 74 -13.61 -18.50 -1.41
N PRO A 75 -14.83 -18.88 -0.94
CA PRO A 75 -16.08 -18.36 -1.46
C PRO A 75 -16.11 -16.83 -1.47
N MET A 76 -16.65 -16.26 -2.55
CA MET A 76 -16.71 -14.80 -2.77
C MET A 76 -17.41 -14.05 -1.64
N ASP A 77 -18.49 -14.60 -1.09
CA ASP A 77 -19.22 -13.96 0.00
C ASP A 77 -18.35 -13.82 1.26
N ARG A 78 -17.52 -14.84 1.56
CA ARG A 78 -16.56 -14.75 2.67
C ARG A 78 -15.52 -13.64 2.49
N LEU A 79 -15.04 -13.44 1.24
CA LEU A 79 -14.14 -12.32 0.93
C LEU A 79 -14.85 -10.97 1.02
N ALA A 80 -16.11 -10.91 0.58
CA ALA A 80 -16.91 -9.70 0.63
C ALA A 80 -17.26 -9.30 2.09
N ASP A 81 -17.64 -10.25 2.94
CA ASP A 81 -17.95 -10.01 4.36
C ASP A 81 -16.71 -9.50 5.12
N TYR A 82 -15.55 -10.10 4.84
CA TYR A 82 -14.28 -9.62 5.38
C TYR A 82 -13.99 -8.19 4.92
N ALA A 83 -14.11 -7.92 3.63
CA ALA A 83 -13.88 -6.61 3.04
C ALA A 83 -14.83 -5.54 3.62
N GLU A 84 -16.11 -5.86 3.78
CA GLU A 84 -17.11 -4.98 4.40
C GLU A 84 -16.68 -4.59 5.83
N THR A 85 -16.23 -5.56 6.63
CA THR A 85 -15.72 -5.28 7.97
C THR A 85 -14.50 -4.37 7.95
N VAL A 86 -13.55 -4.61 7.03
CA VAL A 86 -12.36 -3.76 6.88
C VAL A 86 -12.77 -2.34 6.52
N PHE A 87 -13.60 -2.16 5.49
CA PHE A 87 -13.96 -0.82 5.00
C PHE A 87 -14.76 -0.03 6.03
N ARG A 88 -15.70 -0.67 6.72
CA ARG A 88 -16.45 -0.04 7.81
C ARG A 88 -15.53 0.45 8.92
N ARG A 89 -14.57 -0.38 9.38
CA ARG A 89 -13.61 -0.01 10.43
C ARG A 89 -12.63 1.06 9.96
N LEU A 90 -12.14 0.99 8.73
CA LEU A 90 -11.29 2.04 8.14
C LEU A 90 -12.03 3.38 8.08
N ALA A 91 -13.28 3.39 7.61
CA ALA A 91 -14.11 4.58 7.57
C ALA A 91 -14.35 5.17 8.97
N ALA A 92 -14.63 4.33 9.98
CA ALA A 92 -14.78 4.75 11.37
C ALA A 92 -13.50 5.35 11.96
N ALA A 93 -12.34 4.94 11.45
CA ALA A 93 -11.03 5.50 11.83
C ALA A 93 -10.58 6.67 10.94
N GLY A 94 -11.34 7.06 9.91
CA GLY A 94 -10.97 8.13 8.97
C GLY A 94 -9.86 7.75 8.00
N VAL A 95 -9.62 6.45 7.75
CA VAL A 95 -8.55 5.94 6.89
C VAL A 95 -9.07 5.72 5.46
N PRO A 96 -8.66 6.53 4.48
CA PRO A 96 -9.26 6.54 3.15
C PRO A 96 -8.68 5.51 2.17
N ILE A 97 -7.54 4.86 2.47
CA ILE A 97 -6.87 3.95 1.54
C ILE A 97 -6.56 2.62 2.22
N VAL A 98 -6.83 1.52 1.50
CA VAL A 98 -6.34 0.19 1.86
C VAL A 98 -5.47 -0.37 0.72
N VAL A 99 -4.26 -0.84 1.06
CA VAL A 99 -3.32 -1.42 0.11
C VAL A 99 -3.53 -2.92 -0.02
N PHE A 100 -3.78 -3.37 -1.25
CA PHE A 100 -4.00 -4.76 -1.60
C PHE A 100 -2.75 -5.37 -2.24
N GLY A 101 -1.66 -5.48 -1.48
CA GLY A 101 -0.50 -6.29 -1.83
C GLY A 101 -0.78 -7.77 -1.63
N SER A 102 -0.95 -8.19 -0.38
CA SER A 102 -1.50 -9.51 0.04
C SER A 102 -0.98 -10.72 -0.77
N GLY A 103 0.34 -10.78 -1.02
CA GLY A 103 0.96 -11.80 -1.89
C GLY A 103 0.58 -13.24 -1.50
N GLY A 104 0.47 -13.53 -0.19
CA GLY A 104 0.06 -14.85 0.29
C GLY A 104 -1.37 -15.26 -0.09
N ALA A 105 -2.28 -14.29 -0.25
CA ALA A 105 -3.67 -14.54 -0.61
C ALA A 105 -3.88 -14.71 -2.14
N ARG A 106 -2.93 -14.22 -2.96
CA ARG A 106 -3.08 -14.21 -4.43
C ARG A 106 -1.99 -14.98 -5.20
N LYS A 107 -0.97 -15.53 -4.51
CA LYS A 107 0.08 -16.32 -5.16
C LYS A 107 -0.50 -17.54 -5.85
N LEU A 108 -0.16 -17.73 -7.12
CA LEU A 108 -0.67 -18.83 -7.94
C LEU A 108 0.15 -20.11 -7.73
N PRO A 109 -0.50 -21.27 -7.69
CA PRO A 109 0.21 -22.55 -7.77
C PRO A 109 0.81 -22.73 -9.16
N ASP A 110 1.83 -23.58 -9.26
CA ASP A 110 2.51 -23.87 -10.52
C ASP A 110 1.53 -24.38 -11.58
N GLY A 111 1.64 -23.83 -12.79
CA GLY A 111 0.78 -24.18 -13.92
C GLY A 111 -0.65 -23.64 -13.87
N TRP A 112 -1.04 -22.85 -12.86
CA TRP A 112 -2.36 -22.23 -12.86
C TRP A 112 -2.44 -21.12 -13.92
N PRO A 113 -3.45 -21.16 -14.83
CA PRO A 113 -3.55 -20.16 -15.88
C PRO A 113 -3.77 -18.73 -15.33
N LYS A 114 -2.94 -17.80 -15.78
CA LYS A 114 -3.03 -16.38 -15.37
C LYS A 114 -4.40 -15.79 -15.68
N GLU A 115 -4.96 -16.10 -16.84
CA GLU A 115 -6.27 -15.61 -17.29
C GLU A 115 -7.40 -16.03 -16.34
N LYS A 116 -7.31 -17.23 -15.73
CA LYS A 116 -8.26 -17.66 -14.70
C LYS A 116 -8.10 -16.84 -13.42
N ALA A 117 -6.85 -16.57 -13.02
CA ALA A 117 -6.56 -15.74 -11.86
C ALA A 117 -7.04 -14.30 -12.09
N ASP A 118 -6.82 -13.73 -13.27
CA ASP A 118 -7.32 -12.40 -13.65
C ASP A 118 -8.85 -12.35 -13.53
N GLY A 119 -9.56 -13.35 -14.04
CA GLY A 119 -11.02 -13.45 -13.89
C GLY A 119 -11.48 -13.51 -12.44
N GLN A 120 -10.80 -14.31 -11.59
CA GLN A 120 -11.12 -14.39 -10.16
C GLN A 120 -10.85 -13.06 -9.44
N PHE A 121 -9.73 -12.43 -9.73
CA PHE A 121 -9.33 -11.17 -9.09
C PHE A 121 -10.21 -10.00 -9.51
N VAL A 122 -10.53 -9.89 -10.80
CA VAL A 122 -11.47 -8.88 -11.32
C VAL A 122 -12.86 -9.09 -10.71
N ALA A 123 -13.35 -10.33 -10.63
CA ALA A 123 -14.65 -10.61 -10.01
C ALA A 123 -14.66 -10.18 -8.53
N LEU A 124 -13.56 -10.41 -7.79
CA LEU A 124 -13.41 -9.93 -6.42
C LEU A 124 -13.45 -8.40 -6.37
N LEU A 125 -12.61 -7.72 -7.15
CA LEU A 125 -12.55 -6.25 -7.17
C LEU A 125 -13.91 -5.63 -7.55
N SER A 126 -14.62 -6.21 -8.54
CA SER A 126 -15.97 -5.78 -8.93
C SER A 126 -17.00 -5.99 -7.81
N ARG A 127 -16.82 -7.00 -6.96
CA ARG A 127 -17.69 -7.29 -5.82
C ARG A 127 -17.43 -6.35 -4.64
N ILE A 128 -16.16 -6.09 -4.31
CA ILE A 128 -15.78 -5.30 -3.13
C ILE A 128 -15.62 -3.80 -3.42
N GLY A 129 -15.40 -3.39 -4.67
CA GLY A 129 -15.26 -1.98 -5.04
C GLY A 129 -16.47 -1.13 -4.64
N PRO A 130 -17.72 -1.52 -4.96
CA PRO A 130 -18.91 -0.80 -4.50
C PRO A 130 -19.07 -0.79 -2.96
N LEU A 131 -18.53 -1.79 -2.24
CA LEU A 131 -18.49 -1.77 -0.78
C LEU A 131 -17.52 -0.66 -0.31
N ALA A 132 -16.32 -0.60 -0.89
CA ALA A 132 -15.34 0.44 -0.57
C ALA A 132 -15.89 1.85 -0.86
N GLU A 133 -16.56 2.05 -2.00
CA GLU A 133 -17.21 3.33 -2.35
C GLU A 133 -18.21 3.79 -1.28
N ARG A 134 -19.09 2.90 -0.80
CA ARG A 134 -20.07 3.21 0.25
C ARG A 134 -19.43 3.69 1.54
N HIS A 135 -18.23 3.22 1.84
CA HIS A 135 -17.48 3.59 3.03
C HIS A 135 -16.47 4.73 2.79
N GLY A 136 -16.37 5.26 1.56
CA GLY A 136 -15.40 6.30 1.22
C GLY A 136 -13.94 5.82 1.25
N VAL A 137 -13.72 4.51 1.06
CA VAL A 137 -12.39 3.88 1.04
C VAL A 137 -11.96 3.55 -0.38
N GLN A 138 -10.69 3.74 -0.70
CA GLN A 138 -10.09 3.33 -1.97
C GLN A 138 -9.23 2.08 -1.77
N ILE A 139 -9.25 1.18 -2.74
CA ILE A 139 -8.45 -0.05 -2.78
C ILE A 139 -7.27 0.18 -3.72
N ALA A 140 -6.05 0.21 -3.19
CA ALA A 140 -4.83 0.34 -3.97
C ALA A 140 -4.22 -1.05 -4.24
N VAL A 141 -4.42 -1.59 -5.43
CA VAL A 141 -3.78 -2.86 -5.85
C VAL A 141 -2.28 -2.63 -5.94
N GLU A 142 -1.51 -3.42 -5.21
CA GLU A 142 -0.05 -3.30 -5.20
C GLU A 142 0.61 -4.44 -5.98
N PRO A 143 1.32 -4.16 -7.06
CA PRO A 143 2.19 -5.11 -7.74
C PRO A 143 3.39 -5.47 -6.85
N LEU A 144 3.73 -6.75 -6.76
CA LEU A 144 4.82 -7.23 -5.92
C LEU A 144 5.99 -7.77 -6.74
N ALA A 145 7.18 -7.76 -6.15
CA ALA A 145 8.34 -8.39 -6.76
C ALA A 145 8.08 -9.88 -7.05
N ARG A 146 8.51 -10.36 -8.23
CA ARG A 146 8.30 -11.75 -8.68
C ARG A 146 8.85 -12.79 -7.70
N VAL A 147 9.86 -12.43 -6.93
CA VAL A 147 10.42 -13.30 -5.88
C VAL A 147 9.50 -13.47 -4.67
N GLU A 148 8.56 -12.56 -4.45
CA GLU A 148 7.60 -12.58 -3.35
C GLU A 148 6.26 -13.18 -3.79
N CYS A 149 5.77 -12.74 -4.95
CA CYS A 149 4.51 -13.22 -5.51
C CYS A 149 4.61 -13.31 -7.03
N ASN A 150 4.12 -14.40 -7.61
CA ASN A 150 4.15 -14.67 -9.06
C ASN A 150 2.91 -14.15 -9.81
N TYR A 151 2.13 -13.24 -9.17
CA TYR A 151 0.91 -12.71 -9.76
C TYR A 151 0.74 -11.21 -9.44
N ILE A 152 0.49 -10.42 -10.45
CA ILE A 152 0.48 -8.95 -10.49
C ILE A 152 1.87 -8.41 -10.10
N ASN A 153 2.71 -8.23 -11.10
CA ASN A 153 4.12 -7.89 -10.90
C ASN A 153 4.54 -6.56 -11.50
N THR A 154 3.67 -5.87 -12.26
CA THR A 154 3.95 -4.56 -12.81
C THR A 154 2.81 -3.57 -12.54
N VAL A 155 3.14 -2.27 -12.50
CA VAL A 155 2.16 -1.23 -12.16
C VAL A 155 1.03 -1.17 -13.20
N ASP A 156 1.33 -1.37 -14.47
CA ASP A 156 0.34 -1.42 -15.55
C ASP A 156 -0.54 -2.69 -15.49
N GLU A 157 -0.02 -3.85 -15.08
CA GLU A 157 -0.85 -5.04 -14.78
C GLU A 157 -1.88 -4.74 -13.69
N GLY A 158 -1.44 -4.16 -12.56
CA GLY A 158 -2.34 -3.77 -11.48
C GLY A 158 -3.42 -2.76 -11.94
N ALA A 159 -3.02 -1.76 -12.71
CA ALA A 159 -3.93 -0.77 -13.28
C ALA A 159 -4.93 -1.37 -14.28
N ALA A 160 -4.50 -2.35 -15.09
CA ALA A 160 -5.41 -3.05 -16.02
C ALA A 160 -6.52 -3.80 -15.27
N LEU A 161 -6.17 -4.51 -14.18
CA LEU A 161 -7.15 -5.22 -13.34
C LEU A 161 -8.07 -4.23 -12.59
N ALA A 162 -7.52 -3.10 -12.12
CA ALA A 162 -8.31 -2.04 -11.51
C ALA A 162 -9.35 -1.46 -12.49
N ARG A 163 -8.96 -1.20 -13.74
CA ARG A 163 -9.91 -0.77 -14.80
C ARG A 163 -10.97 -1.84 -15.09
N ALA A 164 -10.54 -3.10 -15.21
CA ALA A 164 -11.45 -4.21 -15.50
C ALA A 164 -12.49 -4.44 -14.40
N SER A 165 -12.22 -4.03 -13.15
CA SER A 165 -13.20 -4.10 -12.06
C SER A 165 -14.41 -3.22 -12.25
N GLY A 166 -14.31 -2.16 -13.06
CA GLY A 166 -15.37 -1.19 -13.30
C GLY A 166 -15.65 -0.22 -12.14
N SER A 167 -14.99 -0.38 -10.98
CA SER A 167 -15.19 0.49 -9.82
C SER A 167 -14.21 1.67 -9.80
N PRO A 168 -14.70 2.90 -9.53
CA PRO A 168 -13.84 4.06 -9.33
C PRO A 168 -13.06 4.01 -8.01
N ALA A 169 -13.50 3.20 -7.02
CA ALA A 169 -12.78 3.03 -5.76
C ALA A 169 -11.54 2.12 -5.88
N VAL A 170 -11.32 1.48 -7.03
CA VAL A 170 -10.16 0.60 -7.25
C VAL A 170 -9.12 1.30 -8.10
N GLY A 171 -7.96 1.49 -7.51
CA GLY A 171 -6.76 2.01 -8.17
C GLY A 171 -5.57 1.10 -8.01
N VAL A 172 -4.40 1.60 -8.33
CA VAL A 172 -3.12 0.89 -8.24
C VAL A 172 -2.13 1.67 -7.37
N LEU A 173 -1.24 0.97 -6.72
CA LEU A 173 -0.08 1.49 -6.00
C LEU A 173 1.19 1.26 -6.83
N ALA A 174 2.09 2.23 -6.83
CA ALA A 174 3.45 2.05 -7.29
C ALA A 174 4.40 1.97 -6.10
N ASP A 175 5.12 0.86 -5.94
CA ASP A 175 6.15 0.70 -4.93
C ASP A 175 7.54 0.73 -5.58
N CYS A 176 8.38 1.68 -5.18
CA CYS A 176 9.73 1.87 -5.69
C CYS A 176 10.62 0.62 -5.54
N TYR A 177 10.52 -0.09 -4.41
CA TYR A 177 11.27 -1.31 -4.17
C TYR A 177 10.86 -2.43 -5.14
N HIS A 178 9.55 -2.69 -5.28
CA HIS A 178 9.04 -3.72 -6.19
C HIS A 178 9.26 -3.34 -7.65
N TRP A 179 9.03 -2.08 -8.01
CA TRP A 179 9.28 -1.53 -9.36
C TRP A 179 10.74 -1.71 -9.78
N ALA A 180 11.69 -1.33 -8.92
CA ALA A 180 13.12 -1.50 -9.20
C ALA A 180 13.52 -2.99 -9.24
N ARG A 181 12.98 -3.81 -8.35
CA ARG A 181 13.29 -5.24 -8.27
C ARG A 181 12.75 -6.05 -9.45
N ASN A 182 11.68 -5.60 -10.06
CA ASN A 182 11.12 -6.18 -11.28
C ASN A 182 11.67 -5.54 -12.56
N GLU A 183 12.63 -4.60 -12.44
CA GLU A 183 13.25 -3.89 -13.57
C GLU A 183 12.21 -3.17 -14.45
N GLU A 184 11.17 -2.62 -13.81
CA GLU A 184 10.15 -1.85 -14.50
C GLU A 184 10.71 -0.51 -14.99
N THR A 185 10.08 0.05 -16.00
CA THR A 185 10.41 1.38 -16.55
C THR A 185 9.37 2.41 -16.16
N ALA A 186 9.67 3.70 -16.35
CA ALA A 186 8.68 4.77 -16.17
C ALA A 186 7.39 4.56 -16.99
N GLY A 187 7.48 3.80 -18.09
CA GLY A 187 6.33 3.46 -18.94
C GLY A 187 5.20 2.75 -18.22
N THR A 188 5.49 1.85 -17.26
CA THR A 188 4.46 1.13 -16.51
C THR A 188 3.68 2.06 -15.58
N ILE A 189 4.34 3.02 -14.93
CA ILE A 189 3.70 4.05 -14.10
C ILE A 189 2.88 5.01 -14.97
N LEU A 190 3.42 5.45 -16.12
CA LEU A 190 2.72 6.31 -17.07
C LEU A 190 1.46 5.64 -17.64
N ALA A 191 1.52 4.34 -17.94
CA ALA A 191 0.37 3.57 -18.40
C ALA A 191 -0.73 3.43 -17.33
N ALA A 192 -0.37 3.60 -16.07
CA ALA A 192 -1.28 3.48 -14.92
C ALA A 192 -1.81 4.82 -14.38
N LYS A 193 -1.44 5.96 -14.98
CA LYS A 193 -1.65 7.32 -14.43
C LYS A 193 -3.10 7.64 -14.02
N ASP A 194 -4.10 7.09 -14.72
CA ASP A 194 -5.53 7.29 -14.44
C ASP A 194 -6.04 6.46 -13.24
N ARG A 195 -5.24 5.53 -12.76
CA ARG A 195 -5.55 4.63 -11.63
C ARG A 195 -4.54 4.69 -10.49
N LEU A 196 -3.49 5.47 -10.61
CA LEU A 196 -2.47 5.61 -9.58
C LEU A 196 -3.01 6.43 -8.40
N ILE A 197 -3.18 5.80 -7.23
CA ILE A 197 -3.79 6.43 -6.06
C ILE A 197 -2.90 6.42 -4.81
N HIS A 198 -1.82 5.62 -4.81
CA HIS A 198 -0.88 5.52 -3.70
C HIS A 198 0.52 5.17 -4.18
N ALA A 199 1.54 5.45 -3.36
CA ALA A 199 2.90 5.05 -3.62
C ALA A 199 3.60 4.57 -2.35
N HIS A 200 4.41 3.52 -2.49
CA HIS A 200 5.34 3.06 -1.47
C HIS A 200 6.78 3.23 -1.93
N LEU A 201 7.70 3.26 -0.98
CA LEU A 201 9.11 3.24 -1.30
C LEU A 201 9.97 2.68 -0.17
N ALA A 202 11.06 2.07 -0.58
CA ALA A 202 12.20 1.71 0.23
C ALA A 202 13.43 1.59 -0.68
N THR A 203 14.63 1.48 -0.07
CA THR A 203 15.86 1.22 -0.84
C THR A 203 15.86 -0.20 -1.40
N MET A 204 16.50 -0.41 -2.56
CA MET A 204 16.75 -1.73 -3.13
C MET A 204 18.28 -1.98 -3.11
N PRO A 205 18.78 -3.16 -2.68
CA PRO A 205 18.02 -4.39 -2.41
C PRO A 205 17.56 -4.60 -0.95
N SER A 206 17.98 -3.75 0.00
CA SER A 206 17.87 -4.07 1.45
C SER A 206 16.53 -3.68 2.07
N ARG A 207 15.62 -3.03 1.32
CA ARG A 207 14.30 -2.56 1.76
C ARG A 207 14.37 -1.76 3.06
N LYS A 208 15.21 -0.71 3.06
CA LYS A 208 15.40 0.21 4.18
C LYS A 208 14.77 1.58 3.92
N ALA A 209 14.53 2.32 5.00
CA ALA A 209 14.14 3.72 4.90
C ALA A 209 15.23 4.56 4.18
N PRO A 210 14.86 5.60 3.42
CA PRO A 210 15.80 6.51 2.77
C PRO A 210 16.83 7.07 3.75
N GLY A 211 18.06 7.26 3.29
CA GLY A 211 19.15 7.79 4.10
C GLY A 211 19.84 6.79 5.03
N ILE A 212 19.33 5.55 5.19
CA ILE A 212 20.03 4.47 5.90
C ILE A 212 21.16 3.91 5.04
N GLU A 213 20.92 3.75 3.75
CA GLU A 213 21.89 3.35 2.75
C GLU A 213 21.77 4.23 1.49
N PRO A 214 22.83 4.32 0.66
CA PRO A 214 22.73 5.08 -0.61
C PRO A 214 21.73 4.43 -1.57
N TYR A 215 20.79 5.23 -2.09
CA TYR A 215 19.87 4.82 -3.14
C TYR A 215 19.37 6.05 -3.90
N ASP A 216 19.25 5.95 -5.23
CA ASP A 216 18.72 7.03 -6.08
C ASP A 216 17.22 6.86 -6.31
N PHE A 217 16.42 7.66 -5.64
CA PHE A 217 14.96 7.69 -5.80
C PHE A 217 14.50 8.60 -6.96
N ALA A 218 15.39 9.39 -7.56
CA ALA A 218 15.00 10.36 -8.59
C ALA A 218 14.32 9.74 -9.82
N PRO A 219 14.73 8.56 -10.34
CA PRO A 219 14.03 7.93 -11.45
C PRO A 219 12.56 7.61 -11.14
N PHE A 220 12.28 7.13 -9.92
CA PHE A 220 10.92 6.82 -9.48
C PHE A 220 10.07 8.10 -9.32
N PHE A 221 10.60 9.12 -8.66
CA PHE A 221 9.90 10.40 -8.54
C PHE A 221 9.65 11.09 -9.88
N ARG A 222 10.60 10.99 -10.84
CA ARG A 222 10.37 11.47 -12.21
C ARG A 222 9.21 10.75 -12.88
N ALA A 223 9.11 9.43 -12.70
CA ALA A 223 7.99 8.67 -13.27
C ALA A 223 6.65 9.06 -12.65
N LEU A 224 6.59 9.24 -11.31
CA LEU A 224 5.40 9.73 -10.60
C LEU A 224 5.00 11.14 -11.08
N ALA A 225 5.96 12.06 -11.18
CA ALA A 225 5.71 13.43 -11.65
C ALA A 225 5.21 13.45 -13.12
N ALA A 226 5.82 12.65 -14.01
CA ALA A 226 5.37 12.51 -15.38
C ALA A 226 3.96 11.91 -15.52
N ALA A 227 3.55 11.06 -14.55
CA ALA A 227 2.20 10.55 -14.46
C ALA A 227 1.20 11.56 -13.83
N GLY A 228 1.68 12.72 -13.37
CA GLY A 228 0.86 13.73 -12.69
C GLY A 228 0.48 13.35 -11.26
N TYR A 229 1.20 12.42 -10.64
CA TYR A 229 0.93 11.99 -9.27
C TYR A 229 1.56 12.93 -8.24
N ASP A 230 0.74 13.49 -7.37
CA ASP A 230 1.14 14.35 -6.24
C ASP A 230 0.41 13.94 -4.94
N GLY A 231 0.18 12.64 -4.78
CA GLY A 231 -0.57 12.08 -3.66
C GLY A 231 0.29 11.69 -2.46
N ARG A 232 -0.07 10.58 -1.84
CA ARG A 232 0.54 9.99 -0.64
C ARG A 232 1.69 9.06 -0.99
N VAL A 233 2.77 9.13 -0.22
CA VAL A 233 3.95 8.27 -0.36
C VAL A 233 4.33 7.75 1.02
N SER A 234 4.30 6.43 1.22
CA SER A 234 4.69 5.82 2.50
C SER A 234 6.03 5.08 2.39
N ILE A 235 6.89 5.23 3.38
CA ILE A 235 8.10 4.40 3.52
C ILE A 235 7.67 3.03 4.05
N GLU A 236 7.80 1.99 3.23
CA GLU A 236 7.54 0.60 3.62
C GLU A 236 8.84 -0.20 3.65
N GLY A 237 9.62 -0.04 4.71
CA GLY A 237 10.93 -0.68 4.88
C GLY A 237 11.46 -0.60 6.30
N GLY A 238 12.67 -1.15 6.50
CA GLY A 238 13.33 -1.12 7.80
C GLY A 238 13.62 0.32 8.25
N LEU A 239 13.01 0.73 9.37
CA LEU A 239 13.15 2.06 9.95
C LEU A 239 14.46 2.22 10.75
N PRO A 240 14.90 3.45 11.04
CA PRO A 240 16.01 3.72 11.94
C PRO A 240 15.80 3.12 13.33
N GLY A 241 16.88 2.69 13.97
CA GLY A 241 16.85 2.13 15.32
C GLY A 241 16.37 3.13 16.40
N PRO A 242 15.90 2.64 17.56
CA PRO A 242 15.23 3.45 18.58
C PRO A 242 16.08 4.60 19.14
N GLU A 243 17.39 4.40 19.29
CA GLU A 243 18.31 5.39 19.91
C GLU A 243 18.45 6.69 19.08
N ARG A 244 18.18 6.65 17.78
CA ARG A 244 18.32 7.78 16.85
C ARG A 244 17.12 7.87 15.90
N ARG A 245 15.96 7.43 16.34
CA ARG A 245 14.82 7.25 15.43
C ARG A 245 14.32 8.56 14.86
N VAL A 246 14.10 9.57 15.67
CA VAL A 246 13.60 10.89 15.20
C VAL A 246 14.57 11.51 14.20
N ASP A 247 15.87 11.54 14.50
CA ASP A 247 16.88 12.09 13.59
C ASP A 247 17.01 11.27 12.31
N GLY A 248 16.94 9.94 12.43
CA GLY A 248 16.96 9.04 11.28
C GLY A 248 15.73 9.19 10.39
N LEU A 249 14.54 9.35 10.99
CA LEU A 249 13.28 9.62 10.27
C LEU A 249 13.30 11.00 9.61
N ARG A 250 13.81 12.04 10.29
CA ARG A 250 14.00 13.37 9.70
C ARG A 250 14.93 13.32 8.50
N LYS A 251 16.07 12.60 8.61
CA LYS A 251 16.98 12.37 7.49
C LYS A 251 16.29 11.64 6.32
N ALA A 252 15.45 10.64 6.63
CA ALA A 252 14.70 9.91 5.60
C ALA A 252 13.74 10.86 4.86
N LEU A 253 13.00 11.69 5.56
CA LEU A 253 12.08 12.67 5.00
C LEU A 253 12.82 13.72 4.14
N ASP A 254 13.95 14.24 4.62
CA ASP A 254 14.77 15.20 3.87
C ASP A 254 15.33 14.57 2.58
N THR A 255 15.75 13.30 2.65
CA THR A 255 16.21 12.54 1.47
C THR A 255 15.10 12.43 0.41
N LEU A 256 13.86 12.15 0.84
CA LEU A 256 12.70 12.05 -0.06
C LEU A 256 12.35 13.40 -0.69
N ARG A 257 12.30 14.46 0.12
CA ARG A 257 12.00 15.81 -0.35
C ARG A 257 13.04 16.27 -1.38
N ALA A 258 14.32 16.05 -1.11
CA ALA A 258 15.40 16.38 -2.04
C ALA A 258 15.32 15.59 -3.35
N ALA A 259 15.01 14.29 -3.30
CA ALA A 259 14.83 13.46 -4.48
C ALA A 259 13.61 13.90 -5.31
N HIS A 260 12.51 14.23 -4.67
CA HIS A 260 11.30 14.75 -5.32
C HIS A 260 11.56 16.12 -5.98
N GLU A 261 12.18 17.07 -5.26
CA GLU A 261 12.54 18.37 -5.82
C GLU A 261 13.49 18.24 -7.03
N THR A 262 14.47 17.33 -6.95
CA THR A 262 15.38 17.05 -8.07
C THR A 262 14.62 16.52 -9.28
N ALA A 263 13.65 15.64 -9.06
CA ALA A 263 12.82 15.09 -10.13
C ALA A 263 11.94 16.14 -10.84
N LEU A 264 11.50 17.18 -10.11
CA LEU A 264 10.68 18.27 -10.69
C LEU A 264 11.49 19.29 -11.49
N ARG A 265 12.84 19.35 -11.33
CA ARG A 265 13.72 20.30 -12.03
C ARG A 265 14.31 19.75 -13.31
N GLY A 266 14.27 18.44 -13.53
CA GLY A 266 14.84 17.76 -14.70
C GLY A 266 13.79 17.22 -15.63
#